data_df881cb89ec49460adc3a8b0828e706a
#
_entry.id   df881cb89ec49460adc3a8b0828e706a
#
_cell.length_a   1.000
_cell.length_b   1.000
_cell.length_c   1.000
_cell.angle_alpha   90.00
_cell.angle_beta   90.00
_cell.angle_gamma   90.00
#
_symmetry.space_group_name_H-M   'P 1'
#
loop_
_entity.id
_entity.type
_entity.pdbx_description
1 polymer ?
#
loop_
_entity_poly.entity_id
_entity_poly.type
_entity_poly.pdbx_seq_one_letter_code
_entity_poly.pdbx_strand_id
1 'polypeptide(L)'
;VQWREMREEDLAGVLSLADRVHPDLPESYDAIAEKRRLYPAGCHVLEGGAGSAILGYAISHPIRENAPPALDSFLGDIPPDARQFYIHDLVLDPQLRGGGHARHVIDRLLRGAADFSSAGLVSVYGTAAFWARFGFAPASGVPPEKLAVYGADAVWMRRERPAAG
;
A
#
# COMPACT_ATOMS: atom_id res chain seq x y z
N VAL A 1 1.00 -0.92 20.88
CA VAL A 1 0.66 -0.78 19.47
C VAL A 1 1.85 -0.20 18.72
N GLN A 2 2.45 -1.02 17.85
CA GLN A 2 3.61 -0.55 17.09
C GLN A 2 3.66 -1.18 15.69
N TRP A 3 4.22 -0.42 14.76
CA TRP A 3 4.53 -0.91 13.42
C TRP A 3 5.85 -1.71 13.42
N ARG A 4 5.81 -2.86 12.76
CA ARG A 4 7.01 -3.68 12.50
C ARG A 4 6.91 -4.34 11.14
N GLU A 5 8.01 -4.93 10.67
CA GLU A 5 8.01 -5.69 9.42
C GLU A 5 7.07 -6.89 9.52
N MET A 6 6.34 -7.15 8.44
CA MET A 6 5.39 -8.26 8.35
C MET A 6 6.12 -9.59 8.26
N ARG A 7 5.65 -10.56 9.03
CA ARG A 7 6.15 -11.94 9.02
C ARG A 7 5.15 -12.86 8.33
N GLU A 8 5.59 -14.06 7.99
CA GLU A 8 4.71 -15.05 7.37
C GLU A 8 3.52 -15.40 8.27
N GLU A 9 3.75 -15.54 9.58
CA GLU A 9 2.69 -15.84 10.54
C GLU A 9 1.64 -14.73 10.70
N ASP A 10 1.91 -13.54 10.20
CA ASP A 10 0.95 -12.42 10.23
C ASP A 10 -0.08 -12.49 9.11
N LEU A 11 0.20 -13.24 8.05
CA LEU A 11 -0.60 -13.21 6.82
C LEU A 11 -2.07 -13.55 7.03
N ALA A 12 -2.37 -14.52 7.89
CA ALA A 12 -3.76 -14.85 8.20
C ALA A 12 -4.50 -13.68 8.85
N GLY A 13 -3.84 -12.97 9.76
CA GLY A 13 -4.41 -11.78 10.41
C GLY A 13 -4.55 -10.61 9.44
N VAL A 14 -3.60 -10.44 8.54
CA VAL A 14 -3.65 -9.42 7.48
C VAL A 14 -4.85 -9.67 6.57
N LEU A 15 -5.03 -10.92 6.11
CA LEU A 15 -6.16 -11.27 5.26
C LEU A 15 -7.50 -11.06 5.97
N SER A 16 -7.59 -11.47 7.22
CA SER A 16 -8.81 -11.27 8.03
C SER A 16 -9.17 -9.79 8.16
N LEU A 17 -8.18 -8.92 8.40
CA LEU A 17 -8.40 -7.49 8.48
C LEU A 17 -8.81 -6.90 7.11
N ALA A 18 -8.15 -7.34 6.04
CA ALA A 18 -8.46 -6.90 4.68
C ALA A 18 -9.90 -7.23 4.31
N ASP A 19 -10.34 -8.46 4.55
CA ASP A 19 -11.70 -8.91 4.23
C ASP A 19 -12.77 -8.13 5.02
N ARG A 20 -12.45 -7.74 6.24
CA ARG A 20 -13.37 -6.98 7.08
C ARG A 20 -13.46 -5.50 6.66
N VAL A 21 -12.35 -4.89 6.27
CA VAL A 21 -12.29 -3.45 5.96
C VAL A 21 -12.52 -3.18 4.47
N HIS A 22 -12.09 -4.08 3.58
CA HIS A 22 -12.20 -3.95 2.13
C HIS A 22 -12.97 -5.11 1.50
N PRO A 23 -14.23 -5.38 1.88
CA PRO A 23 -14.96 -6.53 1.34
C PRO A 23 -15.18 -6.45 -0.17
N ASP A 24 -15.16 -5.25 -0.76
CA ASP A 24 -15.36 -5.01 -2.20
C ASP A 24 -14.07 -5.10 -3.02
N LEU A 25 -12.92 -5.22 -2.35
CA LEU A 25 -11.61 -5.29 -3.01
C LEU A 25 -10.83 -6.50 -2.47
N PRO A 26 -11.36 -7.73 -2.65
CA PRO A 26 -10.74 -8.91 -2.05
C PRO A 26 -9.40 -9.24 -2.72
N GLU A 27 -8.43 -9.63 -1.90
CA GLU A 27 -7.18 -10.23 -2.39
C GLU A 27 -6.98 -11.58 -1.72
N SER A 28 -6.42 -12.54 -2.47
CA SER A 28 -6.14 -13.87 -1.97
C SER A 28 -4.94 -13.86 -1.01
N TYR A 29 -4.89 -14.84 -0.12
CA TYR A 29 -3.74 -15.09 0.73
C TYR A 29 -2.44 -15.19 -0.09
N ASP A 30 -2.47 -15.95 -1.18
CA ASP A 30 -1.28 -16.20 -1.99
C ASP A 30 -0.76 -14.94 -2.67
N ALA A 31 -1.66 -14.04 -3.12
CA ALA A 31 -1.26 -12.77 -3.73
C ALA A 31 -0.57 -11.85 -2.71
N ILE A 32 -1.09 -11.79 -1.48
CA ILE A 32 -0.49 -11.01 -0.39
C ILE A 32 0.86 -11.63 0.03
N ALA A 33 0.89 -12.95 0.18
CA ALA A 33 2.10 -13.67 0.56
C ALA A 33 3.24 -13.47 -0.44
N GLU A 34 2.93 -13.46 -1.73
CA GLU A 34 3.93 -13.22 -2.77
C GLU A 34 4.56 -11.84 -2.64
N LYS A 35 3.76 -10.80 -2.43
CA LYS A 35 4.26 -9.43 -2.28
C LYS A 35 5.20 -9.31 -1.09
N ARG A 36 4.84 -9.92 0.03
CA ARG A 36 5.71 -9.96 1.20
C ARG A 36 7.03 -10.68 0.90
N ARG A 37 6.97 -11.82 0.22
CA ARG A 37 8.16 -12.60 -0.14
C ARG A 37 9.08 -11.84 -1.09
N LEU A 38 8.50 -11.15 -2.07
CA LEU A 38 9.28 -10.44 -3.09
C LEU A 38 9.87 -9.13 -2.58
N TYR A 39 9.16 -8.44 -1.67
CA TYR A 39 9.64 -7.15 -1.16
C TYR A 39 9.29 -6.96 0.32
N PRO A 40 9.94 -7.72 1.21
CA PRO A 40 9.61 -7.70 2.64
C PRO A 40 9.82 -6.33 3.30
N ALA A 41 10.79 -5.55 2.82
CA ALA A 41 11.05 -4.20 3.34
C ALA A 41 9.89 -3.23 3.15
N GLY A 42 8.97 -3.52 2.23
CA GLY A 42 7.79 -2.71 1.98
C GLY A 42 6.52 -3.19 2.67
N CYS A 43 6.59 -4.27 3.45
CA CYS A 43 5.42 -4.89 4.07
C CYS A 43 5.51 -4.78 5.58
N HIS A 44 4.51 -4.14 6.19
CA HIS A 44 4.47 -3.85 7.62
C HIS A 44 3.14 -4.22 8.24
N VAL A 45 3.14 -4.51 9.52
CA VAL A 45 1.92 -4.72 10.32
C VAL A 45 1.93 -3.82 11.54
N LEU A 46 0.75 -3.41 11.95
CA LEU A 46 0.53 -2.73 13.23
C LEU A 46 0.05 -3.77 14.22
N GLU A 47 0.88 -4.04 15.18
CA GLU A 47 0.63 -5.08 16.19
C GLU A 47 0.09 -4.45 17.47
N GLY A 48 -0.99 -5.00 17.99
CA GLY A 48 -1.57 -4.56 19.26
C GLY A 48 -1.14 -5.47 20.38
N GLY A 49 -0.34 -5.05 21.30
CA GLY A 49 0.01 -5.70 22.57
C GLY A 49 0.30 -7.21 22.53
N ALA A 50 0.62 -7.80 23.66
CA ALA A 50 1.04 -9.21 23.74
C ALA A 50 -0.07 -10.18 23.32
N GLY A 51 0.26 -11.10 22.40
CA GLY A 51 -0.66 -12.12 21.89
C GLY A 51 -1.53 -11.69 20.73
N SER A 52 -1.15 -10.88 19.98
CA SER A 52 -1.65 -9.66 19.42
C SER A 52 -2.34 -9.84 18.08
N ALA A 53 -3.54 -9.27 17.99
CA ALA A 53 -4.27 -9.08 16.76
C ALA A 53 -3.52 -8.13 15.83
N ILE A 54 -3.60 -8.37 14.54
CA ILE A 54 -3.13 -7.42 13.54
C ILE A 54 -4.19 -6.31 13.42
N LEU A 55 -3.79 -5.10 13.76
CA LEU A 55 -4.65 -3.92 13.80
C LEU A 55 -4.46 -3.00 12.60
N GLY A 56 -3.46 -3.26 11.78
CA GLY A 56 -3.21 -2.54 10.55
C GLY A 56 -2.15 -3.25 9.73
N TYR A 57 -2.09 -2.91 8.44
CA TYR A 57 -1.00 -3.37 7.59
C TYR A 57 -0.74 -2.38 6.46
N ALA A 58 0.46 -2.46 5.92
CA ALA A 58 0.85 -1.73 4.71
C ALA A 58 1.61 -2.68 3.80
N ILE A 59 1.31 -2.63 2.51
CA ILE A 59 1.98 -3.39 1.47
C ILE A 59 2.44 -2.42 0.41
N SER A 60 3.73 -2.45 0.09
CA SER A 60 4.33 -1.61 -0.93
C SER A 60 5.45 -2.36 -1.64
N HIS A 61 5.73 -1.97 -2.85
CA HIS A 61 6.78 -2.59 -3.66
C HIS A 61 7.13 -1.72 -4.87
N PRO A 62 8.30 -1.91 -5.48
CA PRO A 62 8.63 -1.23 -6.72
C PRO A 62 7.77 -1.70 -7.90
N ILE A 63 7.50 -0.79 -8.81
CA ILE A 63 6.83 -1.07 -10.09
C ILE A 63 7.53 -0.32 -11.23
N ARG A 64 7.28 -0.73 -12.46
CA ARG A 64 7.55 0.11 -13.62
C ARG A 64 6.63 1.32 -13.57
N GLU A 65 7.09 2.43 -14.10
CA GLU A 65 6.37 3.70 -14.03
C GLU A 65 4.95 3.58 -14.60
N ASN A 66 3.97 4.04 -13.82
CA ASN A 66 2.55 4.03 -14.18
C ASN A 66 2.00 2.64 -14.52
N ALA A 67 2.59 1.60 -13.96
CA ALA A 67 2.17 0.21 -14.20
C ALA A 67 1.75 -0.49 -12.90
N PRO A 68 0.70 0.01 -12.20
CA PRO A 68 0.21 -0.67 -11.02
C PRO A 68 -0.33 -2.06 -11.39
N PRO A 69 -0.12 -3.08 -10.54
CA PRO A 69 -0.65 -4.41 -10.79
C PRO A 69 -2.18 -4.40 -10.72
N ALA A 70 -2.79 -5.34 -11.41
CA ALA A 70 -4.22 -5.57 -11.29
C ALA A 70 -4.57 -6.05 -9.87
N LEU A 71 -5.79 -5.77 -9.43
CA LEU A 71 -6.30 -6.28 -8.16
C LEU A 71 -6.21 -7.80 -8.12
N ASP A 72 -5.79 -8.36 -6.98
CA ASP A 72 -5.66 -9.80 -6.74
C ASP A 72 -4.81 -10.52 -7.80
N SER A 73 -3.70 -9.91 -8.19
CA SER A 73 -2.77 -10.48 -9.16
C SER A 73 -1.42 -10.79 -8.54
N PHE A 74 -0.68 -11.70 -9.17
CA PHE A 74 0.71 -11.97 -8.83
C PHE A 74 1.63 -11.00 -9.57
N LEU A 75 2.69 -10.56 -8.89
CA LEU A 75 3.73 -9.74 -9.50
C LEU A 75 4.66 -10.57 -10.38
N GLY A 76 4.84 -11.85 -10.03
CA GLY A 76 5.83 -12.72 -10.63
C GLY A 76 7.23 -12.43 -10.12
N ASP A 77 7.69 -11.21 -10.29
CA ASP A 77 9.00 -10.73 -9.84
C ASP A 77 8.96 -9.20 -9.70
N ILE A 78 9.97 -8.64 -9.03
CA ILE A 78 10.20 -7.20 -9.04
C ILE A 78 11.05 -6.88 -10.27
N PRO A 79 10.55 -6.08 -11.23
CA PRO A 79 11.35 -5.76 -12.42
C PRO A 79 12.64 -5.04 -12.04
N PRO A 80 13.79 -5.40 -12.63
CA PRO A 80 15.06 -4.73 -12.32
C PRO A 80 15.09 -3.26 -12.75
N ASP A 81 14.22 -2.87 -13.66
CA ASP A 81 14.04 -1.49 -14.12
C ASP A 81 12.86 -0.77 -13.43
N ALA A 82 12.34 -1.31 -12.33
CA ALA A 82 11.29 -0.66 -11.56
C ALA A 82 11.85 0.64 -10.92
N ARG A 83 11.26 1.78 -11.29
CA ARG A 83 11.72 3.10 -10.85
C ARG A 83 10.70 3.85 -10.01
N GLN A 84 9.51 3.29 -9.85
CA GLN A 84 8.44 3.91 -9.07
C GLN A 84 8.15 3.04 -7.86
N PHE A 85 8.01 3.68 -6.70
CA PHE A 85 7.60 3.01 -5.47
C PHE A 85 6.06 3.02 -5.40
N TYR A 86 5.45 1.87 -5.26
CA TYR A 86 4.00 1.73 -5.26
C TYR A 86 3.49 1.34 -3.88
N ILE A 87 2.60 2.16 -3.32
CA ILE A 87 1.86 1.80 -2.11
C ILE A 87 0.63 1.03 -2.57
N HIS A 88 0.69 -0.29 -2.41
CA HIS A 88 -0.34 -1.19 -2.88
C HIS A 88 -1.59 -1.15 -2.00
N ASP A 89 -1.39 -1.15 -0.68
CA ASP A 89 -2.50 -1.15 0.27
C ASP A 89 -2.04 -0.62 1.63
N LEU A 90 -2.94 0.08 2.31
CA LEU A 90 -2.74 0.54 3.68
C LEU A 90 -4.10 0.47 4.40
N VAL A 91 -4.15 -0.34 5.42
CA VAL A 91 -5.37 -0.58 6.19
C VAL A 91 -5.11 -0.39 7.67
N LEU A 92 -6.03 0.28 8.34
CA LEU A 92 -6.10 0.36 9.80
C LEU A 92 -7.46 -0.14 10.27
N ASP A 93 -7.47 -0.84 11.40
CA ASP A 93 -8.71 -1.09 12.11
C ASP A 93 -9.42 0.26 12.33
N PRO A 94 -10.72 0.38 12.01
CA PRO A 94 -11.43 1.64 12.14
C PRO A 94 -11.33 2.30 13.52
N GLN A 95 -11.17 1.51 14.58
CA GLN A 95 -11.04 2.02 15.96
C GLN A 95 -9.74 2.80 16.17
N LEU A 96 -8.73 2.59 15.33
CA LEU A 96 -7.43 3.26 15.46
C LEU A 96 -7.27 4.49 14.58
N ARG A 97 -8.29 4.83 13.80
CA ARG A 97 -8.24 6.01 12.94
C ARG A 97 -8.17 7.28 13.78
N GLY A 98 -7.41 8.27 13.29
CA GLY A 98 -7.21 9.53 13.99
C GLY A 98 -6.11 9.53 15.03
N GLY A 99 -5.46 8.38 15.29
CA GLY A 99 -4.39 8.26 16.29
C GLY A 99 -2.97 8.48 15.76
N GLY A 100 -2.82 8.87 14.49
CA GLY A 100 -1.49 9.11 13.89
C GLY A 100 -0.78 7.85 13.39
N HIS A 101 -1.40 6.69 13.48
CA HIS A 101 -0.78 5.42 13.07
C HIS A 101 -0.52 5.36 11.56
N ALA A 102 -1.44 5.87 10.76
CA ALA A 102 -1.26 5.92 9.30
C ALA A 102 -0.08 6.81 8.92
N ARG A 103 0.01 8.00 9.50
CA ARG A 103 1.15 8.91 9.27
C ARG A 103 2.47 8.22 9.58
N HIS A 104 2.54 7.51 10.68
CA HIS A 104 3.76 6.84 11.12
C HIS A 104 4.28 5.84 10.07
N VAL A 105 3.41 4.98 9.55
CA VAL A 105 3.83 4.01 8.53
C VAL A 105 4.05 4.66 7.17
N ILE A 106 3.26 5.65 6.79
CA ILE A 106 3.46 6.37 5.53
C ILE A 106 4.82 7.06 5.53
N ASP A 107 5.20 7.74 6.60
CA ASP A 107 6.52 8.35 6.71
C ASP A 107 7.64 7.31 6.57
N ARG A 108 7.46 6.14 7.16
CA ARG A 108 8.40 5.02 7.02
C ARG A 108 8.50 4.55 5.57
N LEU A 109 7.36 4.34 4.91
CA LEU A 109 7.32 3.92 3.49
C LEU A 109 7.97 4.95 2.58
N LEU A 110 7.71 6.25 2.81
CA LEU A 110 8.27 7.31 1.99
C LEU A 110 9.79 7.47 2.18
N ARG A 111 10.30 7.15 3.36
CA ARG A 111 11.76 7.05 3.55
C ARG A 111 12.35 5.91 2.72
N GLY A 112 11.68 4.76 2.67
CA GLY A 112 12.07 3.65 1.82
C GLY A 112 11.95 3.95 0.33
N ALA A 113 11.11 4.91 -0.04
CA ALA A 113 10.91 5.34 -1.42
C ALA A 113 11.93 6.38 -1.90
N ALA A 114 12.84 6.82 -1.04
CA ALA A 114 13.74 7.96 -1.34
C ALA A 114 14.62 7.73 -2.56
N ASP A 115 14.97 6.48 -2.86
CA ASP A 115 15.82 6.14 -4.02
C ASP A 115 15.04 5.97 -5.33
N PHE A 116 13.71 6.05 -5.27
CA PHE A 116 12.85 5.93 -6.45
C PHE A 116 12.54 7.33 -7.01
N SER A 117 12.31 7.41 -8.33
CA SER A 117 12.03 8.69 -8.99
C SER A 117 10.67 9.27 -8.59
N SER A 118 9.73 8.41 -8.25
CA SER A 118 8.41 8.82 -7.77
C SER A 118 7.78 7.72 -6.93
N ALA A 119 6.70 8.06 -6.24
CA ALA A 119 5.81 7.09 -5.61
C ALA A 119 4.41 7.20 -6.21
N GLY A 120 3.70 6.11 -6.26
CA GLY A 120 2.34 6.06 -6.80
C GLY A 120 1.41 5.22 -5.94
N LEU A 121 0.12 5.45 -6.08
CA LEU A 121 -0.92 4.65 -5.47
C LEU A 121 -2.25 4.82 -6.19
N VAL A 122 -3.13 3.85 -6.01
CA VAL A 122 -4.54 3.99 -6.41
C VAL A 122 -5.34 4.36 -5.15
N SER A 123 -5.83 5.59 -5.10
CA SER A 123 -6.72 6.04 -4.03
C SER A 123 -8.11 5.43 -4.25
N VAL A 124 -8.66 4.83 -3.19
CA VAL A 124 -9.99 4.19 -3.22
C VAL A 124 -10.85 4.74 -2.09
N TYR A 125 -12.16 4.48 -2.15
CA TYR A 125 -13.11 4.90 -1.13
C TYR A 125 -13.08 6.41 -0.83
N GLY A 126 -12.76 7.24 -1.85
CA GLY A 126 -12.76 8.69 -1.68
C GLY A 126 -11.64 9.25 -0.81
N THR A 127 -10.48 8.57 -0.75
CA THR A 127 -9.37 8.94 0.13
C THR A 127 -8.34 9.87 -0.50
N ALA A 128 -8.63 10.47 -1.66
CA ALA A 128 -7.66 11.33 -2.35
C ALA A 128 -7.20 12.51 -1.48
N ALA A 129 -8.11 13.14 -0.73
CA ALA A 129 -7.75 14.25 0.16
C ALA A 129 -6.80 13.82 1.28
N PHE A 130 -6.98 12.61 1.80
CA PHE A 130 -6.06 12.03 2.79
C PHE A 130 -4.64 11.90 2.21
N TRP A 131 -4.51 11.34 1.00
CA TRP A 131 -3.21 11.15 0.37
C TRP A 131 -2.56 12.45 -0.08
N ALA A 132 -3.36 13.46 -0.43
CA ALA A 132 -2.85 14.78 -0.77
C ALA A 132 -2.03 15.40 0.38
N ARG A 133 -2.36 15.07 1.62
CA ARG A 133 -1.61 15.54 2.80
C ARG A 133 -0.19 15.02 2.85
N PHE A 134 0.13 13.96 2.10
CA PHE A 134 1.45 13.36 2.00
C PHE A 134 2.16 13.69 0.69
N GLY A 135 1.63 14.66 -0.06
CA GLY A 135 2.25 15.13 -1.29
C GLY A 135 1.82 14.38 -2.55
N PHE A 136 0.84 13.50 -2.46
CA PHE A 136 0.29 12.82 -3.64
C PHE A 136 -0.74 13.70 -4.33
N ALA A 137 -0.74 13.69 -5.66
CA ALA A 137 -1.71 14.41 -6.47
C ALA A 137 -2.25 13.50 -7.59
N PRO A 138 -3.50 13.71 -8.01
CA PRO A 138 -4.04 12.99 -9.15
C PRO A 138 -3.13 13.13 -10.36
N ALA A 139 -2.93 12.04 -11.08
CA ALA A 139 -2.02 12.00 -12.21
C ALA A 139 -2.61 11.20 -13.36
N SER A 140 -2.13 11.49 -14.57
CA SER A 140 -2.43 10.71 -15.77
C SER A 140 -1.41 9.56 -15.92
N GLY A 141 -1.62 8.72 -16.93
CA GLY A 141 -0.66 7.67 -17.29
C GLY A 141 -1.14 6.26 -16.98
N VAL A 142 -2.22 6.11 -16.22
CA VAL A 142 -2.86 4.81 -15.99
C VAL A 142 -4.22 4.82 -16.71
N PRO A 143 -4.47 3.84 -17.61
CA PRO A 143 -5.74 3.77 -18.35
C PRO A 143 -6.94 3.67 -17.42
N PRO A 144 -8.06 4.34 -17.75
CA PRO A 144 -9.28 4.28 -16.92
C PRO A 144 -9.79 2.87 -16.66
N GLU A 145 -9.65 1.97 -17.61
CA GLU A 145 -10.09 0.57 -17.49
C GLU A 145 -9.30 -0.19 -16.41
N LYS A 146 -8.05 0.20 -16.16
CA LYS A 146 -7.26 -0.37 -15.06
C LYS A 146 -7.72 0.12 -13.70
N LEU A 147 -8.20 1.36 -13.63
CA LEU A 147 -8.70 1.95 -12.39
C LEU A 147 -10.12 1.48 -12.05
N ALA A 148 -10.91 1.13 -13.06
CA ALA A 148 -12.31 0.78 -12.87
C ALA A 148 -12.52 -0.42 -11.93
N VAL A 149 -11.58 -1.36 -11.89
CA VAL A 149 -11.65 -2.54 -11.01
C VAL A 149 -11.53 -2.17 -9.52
N TYR A 150 -11.02 -0.98 -9.22
CA TYR A 150 -10.87 -0.48 -7.86
C TYR A 150 -12.08 0.39 -7.40
N GLY A 151 -13.07 0.57 -8.26
CA GLY A 151 -14.27 1.37 -7.96
C GLY A 151 -14.38 2.64 -8.79
N ALA A 152 -15.58 3.23 -8.80
CA ALA A 152 -15.89 4.39 -9.63
C ALA A 152 -15.12 5.66 -9.20
N ASP A 153 -14.72 5.74 -7.93
CA ASP A 153 -14.00 6.87 -7.35
C ASP A 153 -12.49 6.63 -7.22
N ALA A 154 -11.98 5.56 -7.84
CA ALA A 154 -10.55 5.26 -7.84
C ALA A 154 -9.77 6.34 -8.61
N VAL A 155 -8.66 6.79 -8.02
CA VAL A 155 -7.82 7.84 -8.59
C VAL A 155 -6.36 7.38 -8.56
N TRP A 156 -5.69 7.40 -9.71
CA TRP A 156 -4.24 7.23 -9.76
C TRP A 156 -3.59 8.50 -9.23
N MET A 157 -2.70 8.35 -8.23
CA MET A 157 -2.02 9.48 -7.62
C MET A 157 -0.51 9.26 -7.61
N ARG A 158 0.23 10.34 -7.80
CA ARG A 158 1.71 10.32 -7.79
C ARG A 158 2.25 11.38 -6.84
N ARG A 159 3.43 11.06 -6.31
CA ARG A 159 4.28 11.97 -5.56
C ARG A 159 5.66 11.92 -6.18
N GLU A 160 6.11 13.03 -6.72
CA GLU A 160 7.45 13.12 -7.29
C GLU A 160 8.49 13.19 -6.16
N ARG A 161 9.68 12.65 -6.41
CA ARG A 161 10.77 12.76 -5.45
C ARG A 161 11.09 14.24 -5.24
N PRO A 162 11.18 14.72 -3.98
CA PRO A 162 11.56 16.10 -3.74
C PRO A 162 12.89 16.44 -4.43
N ALA A 163 12.98 17.64 -5.00
CA ALA A 163 14.21 18.10 -5.59
C ALA A 163 15.33 18.13 -4.53
N ALA A 164 16.54 17.73 -4.91
CA ALA A 164 17.70 17.85 -4.05
C ALA A 164 17.93 19.35 -3.77
N GLY A 165 17.73 19.71 -2.48
CA GLY A 165 17.88 21.09 -2.03
C GLY A 165 19.32 21.42 -1.72
#